data_6dda24bc09f1d4562b983c0266e372fe
#
_entry.id   6dda24bc09f1d4562b983c0266e372fe
#
_cell.length_a   1.000
_cell.length_b   1.000
_cell.length_c   1.000
_cell.angle_alpha   90.00
_cell.angle_beta   90.00
_cell.angle_gamma   90.00
#
_symmetry.space_group_name_H-M   'P 1'
#
loop_
_entity.id
_entity.type
_entity.pdbx_description
1 polymer ?
#
loop_
_entity_poly.entity_id
_entity_poly.type
_entity_poly.pdbx_seq_one_letter_code
_entity_poly.pdbx_strand_id
1 'polypeptide(L)'
;MSKRLKSCKLLICNTDEGPIFHSVGESYYGSNKSEIIAPEGCVAVWPIRADGTEGNWQISTENLRAFIEIGYAKLGNWRGENTAITYLAKGEREKISKGAFTIIGHRQDGSIITDDDAYIPKFIPGTQWRIKSHNAEQGGTNLLKEFFASSRFTFPKSLYAVHDAIRFFVANKPNALVIDFFAGSGTTLHAINLLNAEDGGNRRCICVTNNELRKEESDNLTEKGFKPGEPEWEKLGIAKYVTWPRIKCSIKGQDVTGNPLEGDYTTYKTSTEEKDRNIVQIGFVSEISSLKIGEKKKLVSVLSNKKLPQTLVSRESKYIVSDKAKHTASILIDDTASEEWLEALEGMDHITDFYIVTSNNKLFKSLKDSIKEMFEPISTQVPVVMPMKDGFKTNAAFFKLSFLDKTSVALGRQFRELLPVLWMKGGAVGKCPALENDDLPNMLILPQNKMAVLIDEIYYSEFDAELSQHPEIQTVFIVTDSETAYRAMIRTYDGKDCYQLYRDYLDNFRINTGR
;
A
#
# COMPACT_ATOMS: atom_id res chain seq x y z
N MET A 1 54.83 -2.99 20.91
CA MET A 1 53.91 -2.12 21.70
C MET A 1 52.55 -2.77 21.72
N SER A 2 52.16 -3.40 22.85
CA SER A 2 50.78 -3.95 22.96
C SER A 2 49.79 -2.80 22.98
N LYS A 3 48.82 -2.83 22.08
CA LYS A 3 47.70 -1.91 22.10
C LYS A 3 46.95 -2.11 23.41
N ARG A 4 47.01 -1.16 24.33
CA ARG A 4 46.23 -1.17 25.57
C ARG A 4 44.74 -1.22 25.20
N LEU A 5 44.04 -2.28 25.65
CA LEU A 5 42.64 -2.44 25.50
C LEU A 5 41.90 -1.41 26.37
N LYS A 6 41.04 -0.59 25.74
CA LYS A 6 40.14 0.31 26.48
C LYS A 6 38.93 -0.48 26.88
N SER A 7 38.71 -0.70 28.15
CA SER A 7 37.44 -1.25 28.66
C SER A 7 36.89 -0.28 29.73
N CYS A 8 35.58 -0.25 29.87
CA CYS A 8 34.99 0.52 30.96
C CYS A 8 34.71 -0.40 32.16
N LYS A 9 34.78 0.19 33.34
CA LYS A 9 34.36 -0.48 34.58
C LYS A 9 32.83 -0.50 34.63
N LEU A 10 32.23 -1.52 34.01
CA LEU A 10 30.79 -1.73 34.07
C LEU A 10 30.50 -2.84 35.08
N LEU A 11 29.72 -2.48 36.11
CA LEU A 11 29.24 -3.45 37.07
C LEU A 11 27.77 -3.74 36.86
N ILE A 12 27.42 -5.03 36.83
CA ILE A 12 26.07 -5.51 36.78
C ILE A 12 25.84 -6.47 37.95
N CYS A 13 24.62 -6.49 38.49
CA CYS A 13 24.25 -7.39 39.56
C CYS A 13 23.16 -8.34 39.09
N ASN A 14 23.17 -9.57 39.63
CA ASN A 14 22.08 -10.52 39.40
C ASN A 14 21.11 -10.43 40.57
N THR A 15 19.83 -10.28 40.27
CA THR A 15 18.74 -10.28 41.23
C THR A 15 17.85 -11.50 40.96
N ASP A 16 16.90 -11.79 41.86
CA ASP A 16 15.93 -12.89 41.70
C ASP A 16 15.08 -12.73 40.43
N GLU A 17 14.89 -11.49 39.97
CA GLU A 17 14.12 -11.18 38.75
C GLU A 17 15.01 -11.02 37.50
N GLY A 18 16.32 -11.09 37.61
CA GLY A 18 17.28 -11.02 36.50
C GLY A 18 18.40 -9.96 36.69
N PRO A 19 19.25 -9.77 35.67
CA PRO A 19 20.38 -8.88 35.76
C PRO A 19 19.96 -7.40 35.66
N ILE A 20 20.61 -6.55 36.45
CA ILE A 20 20.44 -5.08 36.42
C ILE A 20 21.78 -4.36 36.26
N PHE A 21 21.76 -3.14 35.71
CA PHE A 21 22.92 -2.26 35.71
C PHE A 21 23.13 -1.69 37.12
N HIS A 22 24.35 -1.83 37.62
CA HIS A 22 24.71 -1.24 38.92
C HIS A 22 25.44 0.11 38.74
N SER A 23 26.56 0.10 38.00
CA SER A 23 27.31 1.34 37.75
C SER A 23 28.17 1.25 36.50
N VAL A 24 28.39 2.42 35.89
CA VAL A 24 29.34 2.58 34.78
C VAL A 24 30.43 3.52 35.23
N GLY A 25 31.59 2.96 35.53
CA GLY A 25 32.77 3.71 35.92
C GLY A 25 33.52 4.32 34.74
N GLU A 26 34.69 4.90 34.98
CA GLU A 26 35.57 5.41 33.93
C GLU A 26 36.24 4.29 33.15
N SER A 27 36.81 4.62 31.98
CA SER A 27 37.52 3.66 31.15
C SER A 27 38.73 3.09 31.90
N TYR A 28 38.83 1.76 31.93
CA TYR A 28 39.92 1.05 32.56
C TYR A 28 41.00 0.71 31.51
N TYR A 29 42.25 1.04 31.83
CA TYR A 29 43.38 0.86 30.94
C TYR A 29 44.40 -0.17 31.48
N GLY A 30 44.11 -0.84 32.61
CA GLY A 30 44.96 -1.84 33.24
C GLY A 30 44.97 -3.17 32.51
N SER A 31 45.97 -3.98 32.81
CA SER A 31 46.08 -5.35 32.31
C SER A 31 45.56 -6.40 33.31
N ASN A 32 45.24 -6.01 34.54
CA ASN A 32 44.82 -6.90 35.60
C ASN A 32 43.34 -6.67 35.98
N LYS A 33 42.47 -7.58 35.55
CA LYS A 33 41.02 -7.56 35.85
C LYS A 33 40.70 -7.77 37.33
N SER A 34 41.62 -8.41 38.09
CA SER A 34 41.43 -8.70 39.52
C SER A 34 41.53 -7.44 40.41
N GLU A 35 42.00 -6.31 39.87
CA GLU A 35 42.00 -5.01 40.57
C GLU A 35 40.62 -4.36 40.70
N ILE A 36 39.61 -4.89 39.97
CA ILE A 36 38.26 -4.37 40.01
C ILE A 36 37.46 -5.12 41.08
N ILE A 37 37.23 -4.47 42.20
CA ILE A 37 36.40 -5.01 43.30
C ILE A 37 34.94 -4.70 42.94
N ALA A 38 34.14 -5.74 42.72
CA ALA A 38 32.68 -5.66 42.57
C ALA A 38 32.01 -5.87 43.92
N PRO A 39 30.88 -5.18 44.22
CA PRO A 39 30.05 -5.47 45.37
C PRO A 39 29.57 -6.92 45.37
N GLU A 40 29.16 -7.42 46.54
CA GLU A 40 28.57 -8.75 46.66
C GLU A 40 27.35 -8.92 45.72
N GLY A 41 27.26 -10.02 44.99
CA GLY A 41 26.22 -10.23 43.99
C GLY A 41 26.42 -9.52 42.66
N CYS A 42 27.47 -8.74 42.49
CA CYS A 42 27.78 -8.04 41.25
C CYS A 42 29.08 -8.52 40.61
N VAL A 43 29.16 -8.34 39.28
CA VAL A 43 30.35 -8.68 38.51
C VAL A 43 30.75 -7.56 37.56
N ALA A 44 32.04 -7.48 37.23
CA ALA A 44 32.51 -6.58 36.18
C ALA A 44 32.37 -7.24 34.81
N VAL A 45 31.71 -6.57 33.86
CA VAL A 45 31.53 -7.04 32.50
C VAL A 45 32.60 -6.50 31.58
N TRP A 46 33.10 -7.36 30.71
CA TRP A 46 34.18 -7.07 29.78
C TRP A 46 33.72 -7.36 28.34
N PRO A 47 34.24 -6.62 27.34
CA PRO A 47 33.92 -6.86 25.94
C PRO A 47 34.68 -8.10 25.42
N ILE A 48 34.16 -9.29 25.69
CA ILE A 48 34.76 -10.55 25.25
C ILE A 48 34.10 -11.01 23.95
N ARG A 49 34.90 -11.37 22.94
CA ARG A 49 34.42 -11.88 21.67
C ARG A 49 34.00 -13.36 21.79
N ALA A 50 33.27 -13.83 20.78
CA ALA A 50 32.77 -15.19 20.73
C ALA A 50 33.89 -16.25 20.76
N ASP A 51 35.09 -15.92 20.32
CA ASP A 51 36.31 -16.75 20.36
C ASP A 51 37.05 -16.70 21.72
N GLY A 52 36.49 -16.00 22.71
CA GLY A 52 37.09 -15.82 24.03
C GLY A 52 38.16 -14.73 24.08
N THR A 53 38.49 -14.06 22.99
CA THR A 53 39.49 -13.01 22.96
C THR A 53 38.90 -11.68 23.46
N GLU A 54 39.75 -10.84 24.07
CA GLU A 54 39.32 -9.54 24.54
C GLU A 54 39.09 -8.56 23.36
N GLY A 55 37.96 -7.86 23.39
CA GLY A 55 37.60 -6.83 22.44
C GLY A 55 37.65 -5.42 23.06
N ASN A 56 37.16 -4.45 22.31
CA ASN A 56 36.90 -3.09 22.80
C ASN A 56 35.41 -2.81 22.74
N TRP A 57 34.88 -2.05 23.66
CA TRP A 57 33.56 -1.47 23.55
C TRP A 57 33.48 -0.58 22.30
N GLN A 58 32.42 -0.76 21.52
CA GLN A 58 32.14 0.08 20.34
C GLN A 58 31.47 1.43 20.71
N ILE A 59 31.26 1.66 22.01
CA ILE A 59 30.58 2.82 22.56
C ILE A 59 31.47 3.42 23.67
N SER A 60 31.51 4.76 23.78
CA SER A 60 32.21 5.42 24.89
C SER A 60 31.45 5.22 26.19
N THR A 61 32.15 5.33 27.33
CA THR A 61 31.57 5.24 28.67
C THR A 61 30.48 6.27 28.93
N GLU A 62 30.66 7.47 28.44
CA GLU A 62 29.68 8.57 28.56
C GLU A 62 28.40 8.25 27.80
N ASN A 63 28.53 7.78 26.56
CA ASN A 63 27.37 7.39 25.76
C ASN A 63 26.67 6.16 26.36
N LEU A 64 27.42 5.19 26.92
CA LEU A 64 26.81 4.03 27.57
C LEU A 64 26.02 4.45 28.83
N ARG A 65 26.54 5.34 29.66
CA ARG A 65 25.79 5.91 30.80
C ARG A 65 24.50 6.57 30.33
N ALA A 66 24.59 7.48 29.34
CA ALA A 66 23.41 8.14 28.80
C ALA A 66 22.39 7.13 28.24
N PHE A 67 22.83 6.06 27.59
CA PHE A 67 21.91 5.04 27.07
C PHE A 67 21.27 4.19 28.15
N ILE A 68 21.95 3.88 29.23
CA ILE A 68 21.39 3.22 30.40
C ILE A 68 20.34 4.11 31.05
N GLU A 69 20.66 5.38 31.25
CA GLU A 69 19.82 6.37 31.93
C GLU A 69 18.46 6.58 31.20
N ILE A 70 18.51 6.61 29.86
CA ILE A 70 17.30 6.76 29.03
C ILE A 70 16.67 5.44 28.60
N GLY A 71 17.18 4.28 29.06
CA GLY A 71 16.65 2.97 28.77
C GLY A 71 17.01 2.41 27.37
N TYR A 72 18.03 2.95 26.72
CA TYR A 72 18.45 2.51 25.38
C TYR A 72 19.53 1.41 25.41
N ALA A 73 19.99 1.01 26.60
CA ALA A 73 20.86 -0.14 26.80
C ALA A 73 20.08 -1.26 27.49
N LYS A 74 20.39 -2.53 27.12
CA LYS A 74 19.72 -3.73 27.62
C LYS A 74 20.74 -4.80 27.96
N LEU A 75 20.52 -5.49 29.08
CA LEU A 75 21.25 -6.69 29.47
C LEU A 75 20.67 -7.94 28.81
N GLY A 76 21.54 -8.85 28.39
CA GLY A 76 21.15 -10.20 28.00
C GLY A 76 20.96 -11.11 29.21
N ASN A 77 20.71 -12.39 28.96
CA ASN A 77 20.64 -13.39 30.02
C ASN A 77 21.94 -13.40 30.84
N TRP A 78 21.79 -13.55 32.16
CA TRP A 78 22.93 -13.59 33.07
C TRP A 78 23.95 -14.67 32.70
N ARG A 79 25.19 -14.28 32.51
CA ARG A 79 26.37 -15.16 32.26
C ARG A 79 27.58 -14.68 33.01
N GLY A 80 27.39 -14.08 34.21
CA GLY A 80 28.47 -13.47 34.97
C GLY A 80 29.19 -12.40 34.17
N GLU A 81 30.51 -12.42 34.17
CA GLU A 81 31.37 -11.46 33.44
C GLU A 81 31.14 -11.45 31.92
N ASN A 82 30.53 -12.52 31.36
CA ASN A 82 30.25 -12.67 29.94
C ASN A 82 28.78 -12.28 29.58
N THR A 83 28.08 -11.58 30.45
CA THR A 83 26.71 -11.11 30.17
C THR A 83 26.74 -10.10 29.02
N ALA A 84 25.95 -10.38 27.98
CA ALA A 84 25.89 -9.54 26.80
C ALA A 84 25.21 -8.19 27.11
N ILE A 85 25.75 -7.11 26.54
CA ILE A 85 25.15 -5.79 26.60
C ILE A 85 24.83 -5.36 25.17
N THR A 86 23.59 -5.00 24.94
CA THR A 86 23.11 -4.49 23.67
C THR A 86 22.61 -3.06 23.84
N TYR A 87 22.67 -2.25 22.79
CA TYR A 87 22.12 -0.92 22.78
C TYR A 87 21.47 -0.60 21.45
N LEU A 88 20.51 0.31 21.46
CA LEU A 88 19.79 0.71 20.27
C LEU A 88 20.71 1.45 19.29
N ALA A 89 20.75 0.98 18.05
CA ALA A 89 21.45 1.63 16.95
C ALA A 89 20.87 3.03 16.68
N LYS A 90 21.65 3.92 16.05
CA LYS A 90 21.22 5.29 15.74
C LYS A 90 19.88 5.35 15.01
N GLY A 91 19.67 4.49 14.02
CA GLY A 91 18.43 4.45 13.26
C GLY A 91 17.20 4.08 14.10
N GLU A 92 17.34 3.15 15.06
CA GLU A 92 16.23 2.78 15.95
C GLU A 92 15.90 3.90 16.94
N ARG A 93 16.91 4.59 17.47
CA ARG A 93 16.72 5.75 18.33
C ARG A 93 16.03 6.90 17.61
N GLU A 94 16.36 7.14 16.34
CA GLU A 94 15.68 8.13 15.50
C GLU A 94 14.22 7.76 15.22
N LYS A 95 13.88 6.47 15.09
CA LYS A 95 12.50 6.02 14.95
C LYS A 95 11.68 6.30 16.22
N ILE A 96 12.26 6.04 17.38
CA ILE A 96 11.62 6.35 18.67
C ILE A 96 11.41 7.86 18.82
N SER A 97 12.43 8.67 18.55
CA SER A 97 12.34 10.13 18.66
C SER A 97 11.32 10.76 17.70
N LYS A 98 11.05 10.10 16.57
CA LYS A 98 10.03 10.51 15.59
C LYS A 98 8.64 9.91 15.87
N GLY A 99 8.47 9.21 17.01
CA GLY A 99 7.19 8.61 17.39
C GLY A 99 6.77 7.40 16.54
N ALA A 100 7.73 6.76 15.84
CA ALA A 100 7.44 5.54 15.08
C ALA A 100 7.25 4.31 15.99
N PHE A 101 7.82 4.33 17.19
CA PHE A 101 7.57 3.38 18.27
C PHE A 101 7.07 4.10 19.50
N THR A 102 6.05 3.57 20.15
CA THR A 102 5.56 4.05 21.44
C THR A 102 6.23 3.28 22.55
N ILE A 103 6.79 3.99 23.55
CA ILE A 103 7.34 3.36 24.76
C ILE A 103 6.16 3.01 25.67
N ILE A 104 5.96 1.72 25.95
CA ILE A 104 4.87 1.22 26.78
C ILE A 104 5.33 0.84 28.20
N GLY A 105 6.62 0.85 28.49
CA GLY A 105 7.16 0.54 29.81
C GLY A 105 8.68 0.38 29.81
N HIS A 106 9.22 -0.08 30.95
CA HIS A 106 10.63 -0.40 31.12
C HIS A 106 10.78 -1.79 31.71
N ARG A 107 11.82 -2.51 31.31
CA ARG A 107 12.24 -3.76 31.91
C ARG A 107 12.96 -3.50 33.23
N GLN A 108 13.22 -4.55 33.98
CA GLN A 108 13.91 -4.46 35.25
C GLN A 108 15.33 -3.87 35.14
N ASP A 109 16.04 -4.13 34.05
CA ASP A 109 17.35 -3.54 33.75
C ASP A 109 17.26 -2.06 33.32
N GLY A 110 16.07 -1.45 33.39
CA GLY A 110 15.79 -0.08 32.97
C GLY A 110 15.59 0.09 31.46
N SER A 111 15.78 -0.97 30.65
CA SER A 111 15.61 -0.85 29.21
C SER A 111 14.14 -0.68 28.82
N ILE A 112 13.89 0.15 27.80
CA ILE A 112 12.54 0.44 27.31
C ILE A 112 11.87 -0.80 26.71
N ILE A 113 10.54 -0.85 26.83
CA ILE A 113 9.66 -1.76 26.10
C ILE A 113 8.91 -0.92 25.09
N THR A 114 8.96 -1.29 23.82
CA THR A 114 8.25 -0.62 22.74
C THR A 114 7.06 -1.45 22.30
N ASP A 115 5.98 -0.77 21.87
CA ASP A 115 4.89 -1.40 21.16
C ASP A 115 5.33 -1.58 19.70
N ASP A 116 5.74 -2.80 19.35
CA ASP A 116 6.20 -3.15 18.01
C ASP A 116 5.05 -3.52 17.08
N ASP A 117 3.83 -3.80 17.61
CA ASP A 117 2.68 -4.26 16.84
C ASP A 117 2.10 -3.13 15.96
N ALA A 118 2.25 -1.89 16.38
CA ALA A 118 1.84 -0.71 15.60
C ALA A 118 2.87 -0.31 14.53
N TYR A 119 4.08 -0.88 14.52
CA TYR A 119 5.12 -0.50 13.57
C TYR A 119 5.02 -1.26 12.27
N ILE A 120 4.55 -0.59 11.23
CA ILE A 120 4.60 -1.10 9.85
C ILE A 120 5.95 -0.68 9.24
N PRO A 121 6.87 -1.64 8.97
CA PRO A 121 8.15 -1.33 8.34
C PRO A 121 7.93 -0.64 6.99
N LYS A 122 8.44 0.57 6.81
CA LYS A 122 8.42 1.25 5.52
C LYS A 122 9.52 0.66 4.64
N PHE A 123 9.10 -0.02 3.58
CA PHE A 123 10.00 -0.51 2.56
C PHE A 123 10.35 0.62 1.59
N ILE A 124 11.63 0.86 1.38
CA ILE A 124 12.11 1.74 0.30
C ILE A 124 12.29 0.85 -0.93
N PRO A 125 11.48 1.03 -1.99
CA PRO A 125 11.62 0.21 -3.18
C PRO A 125 12.95 0.46 -3.85
N GLY A 126 13.55 -0.59 -4.35
CA GLY A 126 14.75 -0.51 -5.18
C GLY A 126 14.45 0.11 -6.55
N THR A 127 15.50 0.46 -7.30
CA THR A 127 15.41 0.99 -8.66
C THR A 127 14.94 -0.04 -9.69
N GLN A 128 14.96 -1.33 -9.35
CA GLN A 128 14.43 -2.42 -10.16
C GLN A 128 13.34 -3.18 -9.38
N TRP A 129 12.18 -3.29 -10.01
CA TRP A 129 11.04 -4.02 -9.47
C TRP A 129 10.91 -5.37 -10.17
N ARG A 130 11.13 -6.46 -9.43
CA ARG A 130 10.98 -7.84 -9.92
C ARG A 130 9.68 -8.44 -9.40
N ILE A 131 8.55 -7.86 -9.77
CA ILE A 131 7.21 -8.27 -9.34
C ILE A 131 6.58 -9.06 -10.48
N LYS A 132 6.06 -10.26 -10.21
CA LYS A 132 5.50 -11.16 -11.23
C LYS A 132 4.37 -10.51 -12.02
N SER A 133 3.46 -9.77 -11.36
CA SER A 133 2.34 -9.06 -12.00
C SER A 133 2.78 -7.92 -12.92
N HIS A 134 4.03 -7.44 -12.82
CA HIS A 134 4.56 -6.41 -13.72
C HIS A 134 4.95 -6.93 -15.11
N ASN A 135 4.83 -8.24 -15.35
CA ASN A 135 5.10 -8.80 -16.68
C ASN A 135 4.19 -8.15 -17.74
N ALA A 136 4.82 -7.53 -18.75
CA ALA A 136 4.11 -6.80 -19.82
C ALA A 136 3.30 -7.73 -20.74
N GLU A 137 3.71 -8.98 -20.89
CA GLU A 137 2.95 -9.96 -21.66
C GLU A 137 1.63 -10.30 -20.96
N GLN A 138 1.67 -10.65 -19.67
CA GLN A 138 0.49 -11.05 -18.92
C GLN A 138 -0.40 -9.83 -18.58
N GLY A 139 0.16 -8.81 -17.92
CA GLY A 139 -0.58 -7.64 -17.45
C GLY A 139 -0.81 -6.57 -18.53
N GLY A 140 -0.26 -6.72 -19.71
CA GLY A 140 -0.40 -5.81 -20.84
C GLY A 140 -1.03 -6.49 -22.06
N THR A 141 -0.26 -7.28 -22.81
CA THR A 141 -0.68 -7.84 -24.08
C THR A 141 -1.85 -8.83 -23.94
N ASN A 142 -1.77 -9.77 -22.99
CA ASN A 142 -2.83 -10.74 -22.78
C ASN A 142 -4.08 -10.06 -22.21
N LEU A 143 -3.92 -9.16 -21.28
CA LEU A 143 -5.04 -8.37 -20.76
C LEU A 143 -5.76 -7.57 -21.86
N LEU A 144 -5.04 -7.00 -22.84
CA LEU A 144 -5.69 -6.31 -23.97
C LEU A 144 -6.43 -7.28 -24.92
N LYS A 145 -5.98 -8.52 -25.04
CA LYS A 145 -6.67 -9.54 -25.85
C LYS A 145 -8.04 -9.91 -25.26
N GLU A 146 -8.18 -9.86 -23.92
CA GLU A 146 -9.49 -10.05 -23.27
C GLU A 146 -10.51 -8.99 -23.71
N PHE A 147 -10.06 -7.77 -23.99
CA PHE A 147 -10.95 -6.70 -24.45
C PHE A 147 -11.27 -6.76 -25.95
N PHE A 148 -10.31 -7.23 -26.79
CA PHE A 148 -10.38 -7.04 -28.24
C PHE A 148 -10.43 -8.33 -29.07
N ALA A 149 -10.24 -9.49 -28.46
CA ALA A 149 -10.03 -10.78 -29.13
C ALA A 149 -8.86 -10.80 -30.13
N SER A 150 -8.11 -9.71 -30.26
CA SER A 150 -6.97 -9.58 -31.18
C SER A 150 -5.95 -8.56 -30.66
N SER A 151 -4.71 -8.63 -31.16
CA SER A 151 -3.68 -7.65 -30.81
C SER A 151 -3.90 -6.35 -31.58
N ARG A 152 -4.42 -5.33 -30.92
CA ARG A 152 -4.60 -3.98 -31.50
C ARG A 152 -3.48 -3.00 -31.16
N PHE A 153 -2.56 -3.38 -30.24
CA PHE A 153 -1.47 -2.51 -29.78
C PHE A 153 -0.22 -3.35 -29.48
N THR A 154 0.94 -2.91 -29.97
CA THR A 154 2.15 -3.75 -30.01
C THR A 154 2.87 -3.89 -28.67
N PHE A 155 2.94 -2.85 -27.86
CA PHE A 155 3.72 -2.85 -26.60
C PHE A 155 2.96 -2.21 -25.44
N PRO A 156 1.82 -2.78 -25.02
CA PRO A 156 1.08 -2.24 -23.88
C PRO A 156 1.90 -2.40 -22.61
N LYS A 157 1.87 -1.39 -21.75
CA LYS A 157 2.44 -1.51 -20.42
C LYS A 157 1.57 -2.45 -19.56
N SER A 158 2.20 -3.18 -18.61
CA SER A 158 1.44 -3.91 -17.63
C SER A 158 0.56 -2.98 -16.81
N LEU A 159 -0.73 -3.33 -16.67
CA LEU A 159 -1.67 -2.62 -15.81
C LEU A 159 -1.11 -2.48 -14.39
N TYR A 160 -0.57 -3.55 -13.84
CA TYR A 160 -0.09 -3.61 -12.47
C TYR A 160 1.20 -2.83 -12.24
N ALA A 161 2.08 -2.78 -13.24
CA ALA A 161 3.28 -1.93 -13.15
C ALA A 161 2.92 -0.44 -13.13
N VAL A 162 1.94 -0.03 -13.94
CA VAL A 162 1.44 1.35 -13.96
C VAL A 162 0.66 1.65 -12.69
N HIS A 163 -0.17 0.72 -12.23
CA HIS A 163 -0.91 0.82 -10.97
C HIS A 163 0.03 1.07 -9.78
N ASP A 164 1.06 0.26 -9.61
CA ASP A 164 2.01 0.39 -8.51
C ASP A 164 2.82 1.69 -8.61
N ALA A 165 3.23 2.07 -9.83
CA ALA A 165 3.92 3.34 -10.05
C ALA A 165 3.05 4.53 -9.63
N ILE A 166 1.77 4.56 -10.03
CA ILE A 166 0.83 5.63 -9.66
C ILE A 166 0.54 5.61 -8.17
N ARG A 167 0.25 4.44 -7.60
CA ARG A 167 -0.02 4.23 -6.18
C ARG A 167 1.08 4.83 -5.31
N PHE A 168 2.32 4.73 -5.74
CA PHE A 168 3.48 5.29 -5.04
C PHE A 168 3.35 6.79 -4.75
N PHE A 169 2.74 7.54 -5.69
CA PHE A 169 2.60 9.00 -5.59
C PHE A 169 1.26 9.47 -5.02
N VAL A 170 0.22 8.66 -5.16
CA VAL A 170 -1.15 9.10 -4.86
C VAL A 170 -1.93 8.20 -3.89
N ALA A 171 -1.30 7.19 -3.27
CA ALA A 171 -1.98 6.31 -2.31
C ALA A 171 -2.69 7.12 -1.20
N ASN A 172 -2.02 8.12 -0.64
CA ASN A 172 -2.55 9.01 0.40
C ASN A 172 -3.24 10.27 -0.14
N LYS A 173 -3.59 10.29 -1.45
CA LYS A 173 -4.27 11.41 -2.12
C LYS A 173 -5.52 10.88 -2.85
N PRO A 174 -6.61 10.59 -2.13
CA PRO A 174 -7.78 9.90 -2.70
C PRO A 174 -8.51 10.72 -3.78
N ASN A 175 -8.28 12.03 -3.87
CA ASN A 175 -8.90 12.93 -4.86
C ASN A 175 -7.90 13.48 -5.89
N ALA A 176 -6.73 12.86 -6.05
CA ALA A 176 -5.71 13.33 -6.98
C ALA A 176 -6.22 13.37 -8.43
N LEU A 177 -5.72 14.35 -9.19
CA LEU A 177 -5.86 14.42 -10.64
C LEU A 177 -4.54 13.96 -11.28
N VAL A 178 -4.62 12.95 -12.14
CA VAL A 178 -3.49 12.41 -12.91
C VAL A 178 -3.67 12.80 -14.38
N ILE A 179 -2.61 13.26 -14.99
CA ILE A 179 -2.61 13.62 -16.43
C ILE A 179 -1.61 12.74 -17.14
N ASP A 180 -2.03 12.06 -18.21
CA ASP A 180 -1.20 11.25 -19.10
C ASP A 180 -1.27 11.81 -20.51
N PHE A 181 -0.21 12.48 -20.93
CA PHE A 181 -0.13 13.15 -22.24
C PHE A 181 0.09 12.20 -23.42
N PHE A 182 0.55 10.98 -23.17
CA PHE A 182 0.81 9.98 -24.20
C PHE A 182 0.15 8.66 -23.81
N ALA A 183 -1.16 8.71 -23.61
CA ALA A 183 -1.95 7.63 -23.00
C ALA A 183 -1.87 6.29 -23.76
N GLY A 184 -1.47 6.29 -25.03
CA GLY A 184 -1.29 5.07 -25.82
C GLY A 184 -2.50 4.15 -25.73
N SER A 185 -2.36 2.99 -25.10
CA SER A 185 -3.48 2.06 -24.91
C SER A 185 -4.42 2.41 -23.76
N GLY A 186 -4.27 3.52 -23.03
CA GLY A 186 -5.14 3.93 -21.91
C GLY A 186 -4.89 3.17 -20.61
N THR A 187 -3.68 2.66 -20.39
CA THR A 187 -3.35 1.89 -19.19
C THR A 187 -3.47 2.71 -17.92
N THR A 188 -3.11 3.99 -17.96
CA THR A 188 -3.13 4.89 -16.80
C THR A 188 -4.53 5.07 -16.22
N LEU A 189 -5.54 5.34 -17.04
CA LEU A 189 -6.92 5.46 -16.57
C LEU A 189 -7.42 4.13 -15.98
N HIS A 190 -7.10 3.02 -16.61
CA HIS A 190 -7.47 1.69 -16.11
C HIS A 190 -6.83 1.43 -14.72
N ALA A 191 -5.55 1.80 -14.55
CA ALA A 191 -4.85 1.67 -13.26
C ALA A 191 -5.44 2.57 -12.17
N ILE A 192 -5.86 3.80 -12.50
CA ILE A 192 -6.55 4.69 -11.57
C ILE A 192 -7.91 4.12 -11.14
N ASN A 193 -8.67 3.56 -12.07
CA ASN A 193 -9.95 2.93 -11.74
C ASN A 193 -9.77 1.74 -10.81
N LEU A 194 -8.74 0.91 -11.05
CA LEU A 194 -8.40 -0.21 -10.18
C LEU A 194 -8.02 0.28 -8.77
N LEU A 195 -7.15 1.29 -8.67
CA LEU A 195 -6.74 1.86 -7.39
C LEU A 195 -7.92 2.45 -6.60
N ASN A 196 -8.84 3.16 -7.28
CA ASN A 196 -10.05 3.69 -6.64
C ASN A 196 -10.97 2.57 -6.15
N ALA A 197 -11.08 1.46 -6.89
CA ALA A 197 -11.88 0.31 -6.48
C ALA A 197 -11.27 -0.44 -5.28
N GLU A 198 -9.93 -0.42 -5.14
CA GLU A 198 -9.23 -1.02 -4.01
C GLU A 198 -9.44 -0.25 -2.71
N ASP A 199 -9.25 1.07 -2.74
CA ASP A 199 -9.19 1.89 -1.52
C ASP A 199 -10.38 2.85 -1.34
N GLY A 200 -11.36 2.84 -2.26
CA GLY A 200 -12.53 3.73 -2.21
C GLY A 200 -12.21 5.17 -2.59
N GLY A 201 -11.07 5.43 -3.21
CA GLY A 201 -10.67 6.75 -3.67
C GLY A 201 -11.53 7.28 -4.83
N ASN A 202 -11.41 8.58 -5.08
CA ASN A 202 -12.09 9.29 -6.18
C ASN A 202 -11.06 10.05 -7.05
N ARG A 203 -9.94 9.39 -7.33
CA ARG A 203 -8.90 9.95 -8.22
C ARG A 203 -9.43 10.02 -9.63
N ARG A 204 -9.04 11.06 -10.34
CA ARG A 204 -9.44 11.32 -11.72
C ARG A 204 -8.24 11.24 -12.65
N CYS A 205 -8.47 10.91 -13.92
CA CYS A 205 -7.42 10.82 -14.92
C CYS A 205 -7.84 11.55 -16.21
N ILE A 206 -6.94 12.39 -16.72
CA ILE A 206 -7.05 12.96 -18.05
C ILE A 206 -6.02 12.29 -18.94
N CYS A 207 -6.50 11.53 -19.92
CA CYS A 207 -5.67 10.89 -20.92
C CYS A 207 -5.68 11.71 -22.20
N VAL A 208 -4.51 12.09 -22.70
CA VAL A 208 -4.34 12.77 -23.98
C VAL A 208 -3.53 11.88 -24.91
N THR A 209 -4.03 11.60 -26.08
CA THR A 209 -3.30 10.87 -27.12
C THR A 209 -3.76 11.34 -28.51
N ASN A 210 -2.85 11.34 -29.48
CA ASN A 210 -3.19 11.52 -30.88
C ASN A 210 -3.91 10.27 -31.43
N ASN A 211 -4.52 10.42 -32.59
CA ASN A 211 -5.22 9.33 -33.27
C ASN A 211 -4.39 8.82 -34.45
N GLU A 212 -3.08 8.61 -34.22
CA GLU A 212 -2.19 8.10 -35.28
C GLU A 212 -2.44 6.62 -35.56
N LEU A 213 -2.15 6.21 -36.80
CA LEU A 213 -2.22 4.83 -37.24
C LEU A 213 -0.86 4.15 -37.12
N ARG A 214 -0.87 2.83 -37.03
CA ARG A 214 0.32 2.04 -37.26
C ARG A 214 0.76 2.19 -38.74
N LYS A 215 2.05 2.10 -38.99
CA LYS A 215 2.61 2.30 -40.33
C LYS A 215 1.95 1.40 -41.40
N GLU A 216 1.78 0.12 -41.06
CA GLU A 216 1.16 -0.86 -41.99
C GLU A 216 -0.30 -0.50 -42.33
N GLU A 217 -1.06 -0.01 -41.36
CA GLU A 217 -2.45 0.42 -41.57
C GLU A 217 -2.52 1.71 -42.36
N SER A 218 -1.60 2.66 -42.09
CA SER A 218 -1.47 3.90 -42.82
C SER A 218 -1.12 3.66 -44.30
N ASP A 219 -0.15 2.77 -44.56
CA ASP A 219 0.27 2.42 -45.93
C ASP A 219 -0.91 1.77 -46.69
N ASN A 220 -1.61 0.81 -46.09
CA ASN A 220 -2.78 0.13 -46.66
C ASN A 220 -3.94 1.09 -47.00
N LEU A 221 -4.24 2.04 -46.08
CA LEU A 221 -5.28 3.03 -46.32
C LEU A 221 -4.87 4.03 -47.42
N THR A 222 -3.60 4.42 -47.46
CA THR A 222 -3.05 5.30 -48.52
C THR A 222 -3.15 4.63 -49.88
N GLU A 223 -2.82 3.34 -50.01
CA GLU A 223 -2.99 2.55 -51.23
C GLU A 223 -4.46 2.48 -51.68
N LYS A 224 -5.39 2.45 -50.74
CA LYS A 224 -6.83 2.50 -51.00
C LYS A 224 -7.37 3.91 -51.29
N GLY A 225 -6.52 4.92 -51.26
CA GLY A 225 -6.86 6.32 -51.56
C GLY A 225 -7.42 7.12 -50.39
N PHE A 226 -7.44 6.57 -49.18
CA PHE A 226 -7.89 7.30 -47.97
C PHE A 226 -6.80 8.22 -47.43
N LYS A 227 -7.23 9.36 -46.85
CA LYS A 227 -6.34 10.39 -46.30
C LYS A 227 -6.58 10.60 -44.80
N PRO A 228 -5.56 11.06 -44.04
CA PRO A 228 -5.72 11.50 -42.68
C PRO A 228 -6.89 12.49 -42.52
N GLY A 229 -7.74 12.23 -41.51
CA GLY A 229 -8.96 13.00 -41.22
C GLY A 229 -10.25 12.42 -41.79
N GLU A 230 -10.18 11.50 -42.78
CA GLU A 230 -11.35 10.81 -43.29
C GLU A 230 -11.87 9.75 -42.29
N PRO A 231 -13.19 9.45 -42.28
CA PRO A 231 -13.80 8.54 -41.31
C PRO A 231 -13.13 7.16 -41.27
N GLU A 232 -12.75 6.62 -42.43
CA GLU A 232 -12.09 5.31 -42.60
C GLU A 232 -10.70 5.31 -41.97
N TRP A 233 -9.95 6.39 -42.15
CA TRP A 233 -8.65 6.61 -41.53
C TRP A 233 -8.76 6.73 -40.03
N GLU A 234 -9.65 7.61 -39.56
CA GLU A 234 -9.83 7.92 -38.15
C GLU A 234 -10.32 6.75 -37.30
N LYS A 235 -11.03 5.77 -37.89
CA LYS A 235 -11.54 4.58 -37.19
C LYS A 235 -10.40 3.68 -36.68
N LEU A 236 -9.27 3.63 -37.36
CA LEU A 236 -8.16 2.73 -37.04
C LEU A 236 -7.08 3.39 -36.19
N GLY A 237 -7.18 4.69 -35.94
CA GLY A 237 -6.25 5.41 -35.10
C GLY A 237 -6.25 4.97 -33.63
N ILE A 238 -5.11 5.04 -32.96
CA ILE A 238 -4.89 4.55 -31.59
C ILE A 238 -5.96 5.02 -30.63
N ALA A 239 -6.33 6.30 -30.65
CA ALA A 239 -7.31 6.87 -29.74
C ALA A 239 -8.68 6.21 -29.85
N LYS A 240 -9.19 6.01 -31.08
CA LYS A 240 -10.52 5.46 -31.35
C LYS A 240 -10.54 3.94 -31.38
N TYR A 241 -9.46 3.31 -31.84
CA TYR A 241 -9.41 1.87 -32.06
C TYR A 241 -8.91 1.08 -30.85
N VAL A 242 -8.10 1.71 -29.98
CA VAL A 242 -7.49 1.05 -28.82
C VAL A 242 -7.87 1.73 -27.52
N THR A 243 -7.51 3.01 -27.34
CA THR A 243 -7.61 3.70 -26.05
C THR A 243 -9.05 3.78 -25.55
N TRP A 244 -9.95 4.34 -26.36
CA TRP A 244 -11.34 4.52 -25.99
C TRP A 244 -12.10 3.21 -25.81
N PRO A 245 -11.98 2.21 -26.73
CA PRO A 245 -12.61 0.90 -26.49
C PRO A 245 -12.10 0.21 -25.23
N ARG A 246 -10.80 0.20 -24.93
CA ARG A 246 -10.28 -0.36 -23.67
C ARG A 246 -10.92 0.30 -22.45
N ILE A 247 -11.00 1.62 -22.44
CA ILE A 247 -11.62 2.37 -21.34
C ILE A 247 -13.08 1.93 -21.16
N LYS A 248 -13.84 1.86 -22.25
CA LYS A 248 -15.25 1.41 -22.18
C LYS A 248 -15.39 -0.03 -21.69
N CYS A 249 -14.56 -0.94 -22.20
CA CYS A 249 -14.60 -2.34 -21.81
C CYS A 249 -14.25 -2.53 -20.33
N SER A 250 -13.20 -1.88 -19.84
CA SER A 250 -12.82 -1.97 -18.43
C SER A 250 -13.89 -1.41 -17.49
N ILE A 251 -14.54 -0.31 -17.85
CA ILE A 251 -15.62 0.28 -17.05
C ILE A 251 -16.87 -0.62 -17.06
N LYS A 252 -17.22 -1.19 -18.20
CA LYS A 252 -18.41 -2.02 -18.34
C LYS A 252 -18.23 -3.47 -17.88
N GLY A 253 -16.99 -3.94 -17.71
CA GLY A 253 -16.71 -5.35 -17.46
C GLY A 253 -17.01 -6.26 -18.65
N GLN A 254 -16.98 -5.73 -19.88
CA GLN A 254 -17.34 -6.42 -21.11
C GLN A 254 -16.30 -6.18 -22.21
N ASP A 255 -16.12 -7.14 -23.09
CA ASP A 255 -15.30 -6.98 -24.29
C ASP A 255 -15.97 -6.06 -25.34
N VAL A 256 -15.32 -5.82 -26.48
CA VAL A 256 -15.88 -4.98 -27.56
C VAL A 256 -17.11 -5.56 -28.23
N THR A 257 -17.40 -6.86 -28.03
CA THR A 257 -18.58 -7.55 -28.56
C THR A 257 -19.73 -7.61 -27.55
N GLY A 258 -19.47 -7.22 -26.29
CA GLY A 258 -20.46 -7.20 -25.22
C GLY A 258 -20.45 -8.44 -24.32
N ASN A 259 -19.50 -9.37 -24.52
CA ASN A 259 -19.36 -10.52 -23.63
C ASN A 259 -18.71 -10.11 -22.29
N PRO A 260 -19.13 -10.69 -21.15
CA PRO A 260 -18.46 -10.45 -19.88
C PRO A 260 -16.97 -10.80 -19.94
N LEU A 261 -16.14 -9.98 -19.33
CA LEU A 261 -14.70 -10.24 -19.22
C LEU A 261 -14.45 -11.42 -18.28
N GLU A 262 -13.49 -12.26 -18.63
CA GLU A 262 -13.08 -13.40 -17.82
C GLU A 262 -11.90 -13.02 -16.89
N GLY A 263 -11.80 -13.75 -15.75
CA GLY A 263 -10.71 -13.60 -14.79
C GLY A 263 -10.89 -12.47 -13.77
N ASP A 264 -9.87 -12.31 -12.95
CA ASP A 264 -9.86 -11.40 -11.81
C ASP A 264 -8.68 -10.44 -11.87
N TYR A 265 -8.86 -9.22 -11.34
CA TYR A 265 -7.77 -8.29 -11.13
C TYR A 265 -6.89 -8.75 -9.95
N THR A 266 -5.58 -8.63 -10.11
CA THR A 266 -4.63 -8.72 -8.97
C THR A 266 -4.73 -7.44 -8.17
N THR A 267 -5.07 -7.54 -6.88
CA THR A 267 -5.31 -6.39 -5.99
C THR A 267 -4.49 -6.50 -4.71
N TYR A 268 -4.30 -5.36 -4.04
CA TYR A 268 -3.74 -5.31 -2.68
C TYR A 268 -4.81 -5.23 -1.59
N LYS A 269 -6.08 -5.22 -1.99
CA LYS A 269 -7.18 -5.21 -1.03
C LYS A 269 -7.26 -6.55 -0.32
N THR A 270 -7.32 -6.50 1.00
CA THR A 270 -7.54 -7.67 1.84
C THR A 270 -8.80 -7.48 2.68
N SER A 271 -9.44 -8.57 3.02
CA SER A 271 -10.50 -8.63 4.02
C SER A 271 -10.04 -9.50 5.18
N THR A 272 -10.54 -9.22 6.37
CA THR A 272 -10.31 -10.06 7.53
C THR A 272 -11.36 -11.16 7.52
N GLU A 273 -10.90 -12.42 7.52
CA GLU A 273 -11.76 -13.58 7.69
C GLU A 273 -11.40 -14.27 9.01
N GLU A 274 -12.43 -14.61 9.78
CA GLU A 274 -12.28 -15.43 10.96
C GLU A 274 -12.31 -16.90 10.55
N LYS A 275 -11.31 -17.63 11.02
CA LYS A 275 -11.17 -19.07 10.76
C LYS A 275 -11.04 -19.82 12.07
N ASP A 276 -11.83 -20.87 12.22
CA ASP A 276 -11.68 -21.79 13.34
C ASP A 276 -10.28 -22.38 13.40
N ARG A 277 -9.75 -22.54 14.60
CA ARG A 277 -8.48 -23.24 14.82
C ARG A 277 -8.62 -24.71 14.41
N ASN A 278 -7.56 -25.27 13.87
CA ASN A 278 -7.55 -26.64 13.35
C ASN A 278 -7.39 -27.63 14.50
N ILE A 279 -8.39 -28.47 14.76
CA ILE A 279 -8.38 -29.48 15.83
C ILE A 279 -8.57 -30.84 15.20
N VAL A 280 -7.52 -31.68 15.26
CA VAL A 280 -7.46 -32.95 14.55
C VAL A 280 -7.34 -34.10 15.55
N GLN A 281 -8.25 -35.08 15.45
CA GLN A 281 -8.16 -36.33 16.17
C GLN A 281 -7.27 -37.32 15.42
N ILE A 282 -6.39 -37.97 16.15
CA ILE A 282 -5.57 -39.06 15.61
C ILE A 282 -5.88 -40.31 16.41
N GLY A 283 -6.53 -41.28 15.75
CA GLY A 283 -6.80 -42.58 16.33
C GLY A 283 -5.57 -43.50 16.20
N PHE A 284 -5.20 -44.17 17.27
CA PHE A 284 -4.16 -45.18 17.27
C PHE A 284 -4.75 -46.55 17.65
N VAL A 285 -4.23 -47.58 17.01
CA VAL A 285 -4.61 -48.99 17.27
C VAL A 285 -3.71 -49.63 18.33
N SER A 286 -2.54 -49.07 18.61
CA SER A 286 -1.54 -49.58 19.58
C SER A 286 -1.46 -48.73 20.83
N GLU A 287 -1.02 -49.34 21.94
CA GLU A 287 -0.83 -48.64 23.21
C GLU A 287 0.17 -47.48 23.09
N ILE A 288 -0.32 -46.27 23.32
CA ILE A 288 0.43 -45.01 23.21
C ILE A 288 1.59 -44.94 24.18
N SER A 289 1.41 -45.53 25.38
CA SER A 289 2.46 -45.63 26.42
C SER A 289 3.70 -46.41 26.02
N SER A 290 3.62 -47.24 24.98
CA SER A 290 4.73 -48.04 24.47
C SER A 290 5.59 -47.38 23.38
N LEU A 291 5.19 -46.17 22.88
CA LEU A 291 5.90 -45.49 21.79
C LEU A 291 7.33 -45.09 22.19
N LYS A 292 8.30 -45.54 21.41
CA LYS A 292 9.69 -45.14 21.55
C LYS A 292 9.92 -43.71 21.11
N ILE A 293 10.96 -43.05 21.62
CA ILE A 293 11.29 -41.66 21.30
C ILE A 293 11.38 -41.39 19.77
N GLY A 294 11.88 -42.34 19.00
CA GLY A 294 11.97 -42.25 17.54
C GLY A 294 10.60 -42.24 16.87
N GLU A 295 9.64 -42.98 17.40
CA GLU A 295 8.26 -43.03 16.90
C GLU A 295 7.49 -41.76 17.26
N LYS A 296 7.64 -41.25 18.51
CA LYS A 296 7.11 -39.96 18.91
C LYS A 296 7.63 -38.80 18.02
N LYS A 297 8.95 -38.77 17.74
CA LYS A 297 9.56 -37.79 16.82
C LYS A 297 9.02 -37.89 15.40
N LYS A 298 8.84 -39.13 14.90
CA LYS A 298 8.28 -39.37 13.58
C LYS A 298 6.83 -38.93 13.50
N LEU A 299 6.04 -39.16 14.54
CA LEU A 299 4.65 -38.71 14.64
C LEU A 299 4.57 -37.18 14.53
N VAL A 300 5.34 -36.45 15.34
CA VAL A 300 5.41 -34.99 15.28
C VAL A 300 5.83 -34.48 13.89
N SER A 301 6.82 -35.13 13.27
CA SER A 301 7.30 -34.76 11.92
C SER A 301 6.22 -34.89 10.85
N VAL A 302 5.42 -35.95 10.91
CA VAL A 302 4.36 -36.21 9.91
C VAL A 302 3.17 -35.27 10.11
N LEU A 303 2.81 -34.96 11.37
CA LEU A 303 1.59 -34.23 11.69
C LEU A 303 1.73 -32.72 11.58
N SER A 304 2.86 -32.16 11.96
CA SER A 304 3.01 -30.72 12.09
C SER A 304 4.17 -30.11 11.30
N ASN A 305 4.96 -30.95 10.66
CA ASN A 305 6.07 -30.53 9.80
C ASN A 305 6.92 -29.40 10.44
N LYS A 306 6.92 -28.19 9.86
CA LYS A 306 7.73 -27.06 10.34
C LYS A 306 7.13 -26.32 11.54
N LYS A 307 5.85 -26.55 11.88
CA LYS A 307 5.13 -25.84 12.93
C LYS A 307 5.46 -26.32 14.35
N LEU A 308 6.00 -27.54 14.49
CA LEU A 308 6.40 -28.11 15.76
C LEU A 308 7.68 -28.93 15.60
N PRO A 309 8.84 -28.44 16.10
CA PRO A 309 10.11 -29.12 15.87
C PRO A 309 10.26 -30.40 16.69
N GLN A 310 10.80 -31.44 16.05
CA GLN A 310 11.09 -32.74 16.69
C GLN A 310 12.06 -32.66 17.88
N THR A 311 12.83 -31.59 17.98
CA THR A 311 13.79 -31.36 19.07
C THR A 311 13.12 -31.16 20.43
N LEU A 312 11.84 -30.84 20.46
CA LEU A 312 11.05 -30.69 21.67
C LEU A 312 10.55 -32.03 22.22
N VAL A 313 10.67 -33.13 21.45
CA VAL A 313 10.21 -34.46 21.83
C VAL A 313 11.25 -35.17 22.71
N SER A 314 10.89 -35.49 23.94
CA SER A 314 11.64 -36.35 24.87
C SER A 314 10.99 -37.73 24.99
N ARG A 315 11.67 -38.67 25.70
CA ARG A 315 11.11 -39.98 26.00
C ARG A 315 9.83 -39.90 26.86
N GLU A 316 9.80 -38.91 27.76
CA GLU A 316 8.74 -38.72 28.75
C GLU A 316 7.64 -37.81 28.28
N SER A 317 7.76 -37.20 27.07
CA SER A 317 6.77 -36.30 26.55
C SER A 317 5.41 -36.98 26.36
N LYS A 318 4.42 -36.55 27.15
CA LYS A 318 3.02 -36.93 27.01
C LYS A 318 2.27 -35.94 26.09
N TYR A 319 2.71 -34.71 26.06
CA TYR A 319 2.25 -33.64 25.15
C TYR A 319 3.43 -32.73 24.78
N ILE A 320 3.21 -31.86 23.80
CA ILE A 320 4.19 -30.85 23.40
C ILE A 320 3.47 -29.52 23.16
N VAL A 321 3.87 -28.53 23.94
CA VAL A 321 3.48 -27.12 23.83
C VAL A 321 4.77 -26.30 23.75
N SER A 322 4.78 -25.21 23.01
CA SER A 322 5.94 -24.32 22.89
C SER A 322 5.49 -22.86 22.97
N ASP A 323 6.18 -22.09 23.78
CA ASP A 323 6.03 -20.65 23.96
C ASP A 323 6.51 -19.77 22.78
N LYS A 324 7.19 -20.41 21.81
CA LYS A 324 7.76 -19.68 20.66
C LYS A 324 6.69 -19.42 19.62
N ALA A 325 6.40 -18.17 19.31
CA ALA A 325 5.40 -17.73 18.31
C ALA A 325 5.50 -18.41 16.93
N LYS A 326 6.69 -18.86 16.53
CA LYS A 326 6.89 -19.61 15.28
C LYS A 326 6.42 -21.05 15.32
N HIS A 327 6.15 -21.61 16.49
CA HIS A 327 5.70 -22.99 16.68
C HIS A 327 4.17 -22.99 16.85
N THR A 328 3.46 -22.95 15.73
CA THR A 328 2.01 -22.76 15.69
C THR A 328 1.19 -24.05 15.87
N ALA A 329 1.81 -25.14 16.28
CA ALA A 329 1.10 -26.38 16.54
C ALA A 329 1.42 -26.95 17.93
N SER A 330 0.44 -27.66 18.51
CA SER A 330 0.57 -28.42 19.73
C SER A 330 0.03 -29.84 19.54
N ILE A 331 0.56 -30.81 20.26
CA ILE A 331 0.12 -32.20 20.20
C ILE A 331 -0.01 -32.79 21.60
N LEU A 332 -1.16 -33.40 21.86
CA LEU A 332 -1.37 -34.32 22.97
C LEU A 332 -1.06 -35.74 22.47
N ILE A 333 0.00 -36.37 22.99
CA ILE A 333 0.45 -37.71 22.57
C ILE A 333 -0.22 -38.79 23.45
N ASP A 334 -0.34 -38.53 24.74
CA ASP A 334 -0.93 -39.43 25.75
C ASP A 334 -2.14 -38.75 26.35
N ASP A 335 -3.32 -39.29 26.08
CA ASP A 335 -4.61 -38.71 26.48
C ASP A 335 -4.86 -38.72 28.00
N THR A 336 -4.05 -39.47 28.77
CA THR A 336 -4.07 -39.41 30.26
C THR A 336 -3.57 -38.09 30.82
N ALA A 337 -2.83 -37.30 30.02
CA ALA A 337 -2.29 -36.00 30.39
C ALA A 337 -3.11 -34.84 29.80
N SER A 338 -4.38 -35.05 29.49
CA SER A 338 -5.25 -34.07 28.85
C SER A 338 -5.45 -32.79 29.67
N GLU A 339 -5.59 -32.90 30.99
CA GLU A 339 -5.74 -31.75 31.88
C GLU A 339 -4.46 -30.91 31.95
N GLU A 340 -3.28 -31.57 32.16
CA GLU A 340 -1.97 -30.92 32.17
C GLU A 340 -1.68 -30.22 30.83
N TRP A 341 -2.13 -30.82 29.73
CA TRP A 341 -1.96 -30.22 28.39
C TRP A 341 -2.81 -28.97 28.20
N LEU A 342 -4.08 -28.98 28.66
CA LEU A 342 -4.96 -27.81 28.61
C LEU A 342 -4.39 -26.65 29.45
N GLU A 343 -3.90 -26.95 30.67
CA GLU A 343 -3.22 -25.95 31.52
C GLU A 343 -1.98 -25.35 30.78
N ALA A 344 -1.17 -26.20 30.13
CA ALA A 344 0.01 -25.75 29.40
C ALA A 344 -0.33 -24.94 28.13
N LEU A 345 -1.58 -24.98 27.65
CA LEU A 345 -2.05 -24.19 26.51
C LEU A 345 -2.54 -22.81 26.91
N GLU A 346 -2.79 -22.53 28.19
CA GLU A 346 -3.25 -21.22 28.64
C GLU A 346 -2.29 -20.09 28.20
N GLY A 347 -2.83 -19.04 27.57
CA GLY A 347 -2.04 -17.91 27.07
C GLY A 347 -1.21 -18.20 25.81
N MET A 348 -1.37 -19.37 25.17
CA MET A 348 -0.64 -19.74 23.94
C MET A 348 -1.43 -19.39 22.67
N ASP A 349 -1.86 -18.13 22.53
CA ASP A 349 -2.72 -17.63 21.44
C ASP A 349 -2.14 -17.85 20.04
N HIS A 350 -0.82 -18.01 19.91
CA HIS A 350 -0.15 -18.28 18.65
C HIS A 350 -0.34 -19.71 18.12
N ILE A 351 -0.90 -20.64 18.90
CA ILE A 351 -1.14 -22.02 18.47
C ILE A 351 -2.42 -22.09 17.65
N THR A 352 -2.29 -22.46 16.39
CA THR A 352 -3.38 -22.54 15.42
C THR A 352 -3.85 -23.96 15.12
N ASP A 353 -3.00 -24.96 15.39
CA ASP A 353 -3.25 -26.34 15.05
C ASP A 353 -3.06 -27.24 16.30
N PHE A 354 -4.10 -27.97 16.67
CA PHE A 354 -4.10 -28.88 17.80
C PHE A 354 -4.27 -30.32 17.31
N TYR A 355 -3.38 -31.19 17.72
CA TYR A 355 -3.41 -32.62 17.39
C TYR A 355 -3.63 -33.43 18.65
N ILE A 356 -4.66 -34.28 18.68
CA ILE A 356 -5.05 -35.06 19.83
C ILE A 356 -5.00 -36.54 19.47
N VAL A 357 -4.05 -37.26 20.06
CA VAL A 357 -3.89 -38.70 19.85
C VAL A 357 -4.77 -39.43 20.85
N THR A 358 -5.94 -39.86 20.42
CA THR A 358 -6.90 -40.65 21.23
C THR A 358 -7.87 -41.43 20.34
N SER A 359 -8.24 -42.63 20.77
CA SER A 359 -9.35 -43.40 20.19
C SER A 359 -10.69 -43.12 20.90
N ASN A 360 -10.68 -42.35 22.00
CA ASN A 360 -11.87 -41.99 22.75
C ASN A 360 -12.57 -40.78 22.17
N ASN A 361 -13.61 -40.98 21.40
CA ASN A 361 -14.39 -39.92 20.76
C ASN A 361 -15.07 -38.96 21.72
N LYS A 362 -15.45 -39.43 22.95
CA LYS A 362 -16.06 -38.57 23.97
C LYS A 362 -15.01 -37.59 24.51
N LEU A 363 -13.83 -38.09 24.84
CA LEU A 363 -12.71 -37.27 25.29
C LEU A 363 -12.29 -36.26 24.22
N PHE A 364 -12.17 -36.71 22.98
CA PHE A 364 -11.86 -35.79 21.87
C PHE A 364 -12.85 -34.65 21.75
N LYS A 365 -14.16 -34.96 21.85
CA LYS A 365 -15.19 -33.93 21.77
C LYS A 365 -15.08 -32.94 22.93
N SER A 366 -14.90 -33.43 24.17
CA SER A 366 -14.71 -32.58 25.36
C SER A 366 -13.49 -31.65 25.19
N LEU A 367 -12.35 -32.19 24.79
CA LEU A 367 -11.13 -31.38 24.58
C LEU A 367 -11.29 -30.35 23.46
N LYS A 368 -11.99 -30.73 22.39
CA LYS A 368 -12.30 -29.80 21.29
C LYS A 368 -13.17 -28.64 21.75
N ASP A 369 -14.17 -28.92 22.60
CA ASP A 369 -15.05 -27.88 23.14
C ASP A 369 -14.25 -26.96 24.10
N SER A 370 -13.42 -27.53 24.99
CA SER A 370 -12.53 -26.75 25.87
C SER A 370 -11.56 -25.85 25.10
N ILE A 371 -10.95 -26.35 24.04
CA ILE A 371 -10.04 -25.54 23.18
C ILE A 371 -10.81 -24.39 22.51
N LYS A 372 -12.04 -24.64 22.07
CA LYS A 372 -12.88 -23.60 21.45
C LYS A 372 -13.34 -22.52 22.45
N GLU A 373 -13.53 -22.90 23.72
CA GLU A 373 -13.82 -21.94 24.79
C GLU A 373 -12.58 -21.14 25.23
N MET A 374 -11.40 -21.77 25.17
CA MET A 374 -10.13 -21.16 25.56
C MET A 374 -9.59 -20.18 24.53
N PHE A 375 -9.82 -20.43 23.25
CA PHE A 375 -9.20 -19.67 22.15
C PHE A 375 -10.23 -19.08 21.20
N GLU A 376 -10.09 -17.79 20.91
CA GLU A 376 -10.86 -17.12 19.86
C GLU A 376 -10.47 -17.63 18.45
N PRO A 377 -11.37 -17.50 17.45
CA PRO A 377 -11.05 -17.77 16.06
C PRO A 377 -9.84 -16.94 15.57
N ILE A 378 -9.12 -17.48 14.61
CA ILE A 378 -7.95 -16.81 14.03
C ILE A 378 -8.40 -15.81 12.99
N SER A 379 -8.06 -14.54 13.18
CA SER A 379 -8.23 -13.51 12.15
C SER A 379 -7.12 -13.60 11.10
N THR A 380 -7.48 -13.91 9.86
CA THR A 380 -6.54 -13.96 8.73
C THR A 380 -6.88 -12.92 7.67
N GLN A 381 -5.84 -12.28 7.13
CA GLN A 381 -6.01 -11.37 6.00
C GLN A 381 -6.02 -12.20 4.69
N VAL A 382 -7.16 -12.16 3.98
CA VAL A 382 -7.32 -12.83 2.69
C VAL A 382 -7.44 -11.80 1.56
N PRO A 383 -6.83 -12.05 0.39
CA PRO A 383 -7.00 -11.16 -0.75
C PRO A 383 -8.47 -11.07 -1.18
N VAL A 384 -8.96 -9.85 -1.40
CA VAL A 384 -10.29 -9.65 -1.97
C VAL A 384 -10.24 -9.92 -3.46
N VAL A 385 -11.10 -10.81 -3.95
CA VAL A 385 -11.26 -11.09 -5.38
C VAL A 385 -12.04 -9.95 -6.03
N MET A 386 -11.54 -9.44 -7.16
CA MET A 386 -12.18 -8.40 -7.96
C MET A 386 -12.37 -8.91 -9.40
N PRO A 387 -13.54 -9.51 -9.71
CA PRO A 387 -13.80 -10.03 -11.04
C PRO A 387 -13.81 -8.94 -12.10
N MET A 388 -13.15 -9.17 -13.24
CA MET A 388 -13.07 -8.19 -14.32
C MET A 388 -14.44 -7.89 -14.94
N LYS A 389 -15.34 -8.85 -14.92
CA LYS A 389 -16.73 -8.72 -15.39
C LYS A 389 -17.58 -7.69 -14.64
N ASP A 390 -17.22 -7.37 -13.39
CA ASP A 390 -17.98 -6.42 -12.57
C ASP A 390 -17.70 -4.96 -12.98
N GLY A 391 -16.66 -4.72 -13.78
CA GLY A 391 -16.25 -3.42 -14.25
C GLY A 391 -15.90 -2.46 -13.12
N PHE A 392 -15.97 -1.15 -13.41
CA PHE A 392 -15.69 -0.11 -12.43
C PHE A 392 -16.86 0.87 -12.30
N LYS A 393 -17.22 1.23 -11.06
CA LYS A 393 -18.25 2.25 -10.77
C LYS A 393 -17.70 3.65 -11.02
N THR A 394 -17.48 3.98 -12.29
CA THR A 394 -16.91 5.25 -12.73
C THR A 394 -17.48 5.65 -14.10
N ASN A 395 -17.12 6.84 -14.56
CA ASN A 395 -17.45 7.30 -15.91
C ASN A 395 -16.19 7.75 -16.64
N ALA A 396 -16.30 7.91 -17.95
CA ALA A 396 -15.27 8.51 -18.78
C ALA A 396 -15.92 9.30 -19.91
N ALA A 397 -15.27 10.40 -20.34
CA ALA A 397 -15.62 11.16 -21.50
C ALA A 397 -14.47 11.13 -22.51
N PHE A 398 -14.82 11.07 -23.80
CA PHE A 398 -13.87 11.09 -24.90
C PHE A 398 -14.04 12.35 -25.70
N PHE A 399 -12.94 13.08 -25.90
CA PHE A 399 -12.92 14.30 -26.70
C PHE A 399 -11.98 14.14 -27.88
N LYS A 400 -12.38 14.61 -29.04
CA LYS A 400 -11.52 14.70 -30.20
C LYS A 400 -10.79 16.05 -30.17
N LEU A 401 -9.47 16.06 -30.19
CA LEU A 401 -8.70 17.26 -30.43
C LEU A 401 -8.82 17.66 -31.90
N SER A 402 -9.30 18.87 -32.16
CA SER A 402 -9.51 19.41 -33.51
C SER A 402 -8.97 20.83 -33.58
N PHE A 403 -8.66 21.27 -34.81
CA PHE A 403 -8.41 22.69 -35.07
C PHE A 403 -9.73 23.40 -35.27
N LEU A 404 -9.92 24.52 -34.58
CA LEU A 404 -11.07 25.39 -34.75
C LEU A 404 -10.72 26.59 -35.60
N ASP A 405 -11.66 27.04 -36.42
CA ASP A 405 -11.48 28.28 -37.16
C ASP A 405 -11.54 29.47 -36.21
N LYS A 406 -10.50 30.29 -36.22
CA LYS A 406 -10.33 31.45 -35.34
C LYS A 406 -11.48 32.43 -35.38
N THR A 407 -11.90 32.82 -36.57
CA THR A 407 -12.98 33.80 -36.76
C THR A 407 -14.32 33.28 -36.33
N SER A 408 -14.58 31.98 -36.59
CA SER A 408 -15.81 31.31 -36.14
C SER A 408 -15.89 31.20 -34.61
N VAL A 409 -14.79 31.01 -33.93
CA VAL A 409 -14.74 31.02 -32.46
C VAL A 409 -14.96 32.42 -31.92
N ALA A 410 -14.26 33.43 -32.44
CA ALA A 410 -14.39 34.82 -32.02
C ALA A 410 -15.82 35.40 -32.23
N LEU A 411 -16.52 34.94 -33.27
CA LEU A 411 -17.92 35.28 -33.52
C LEU A 411 -18.92 34.42 -32.71
N GLY A 412 -18.43 33.56 -31.79
CA GLY A 412 -19.26 32.69 -30.97
C GLY A 412 -19.83 31.46 -31.67
N ARG A 413 -19.67 31.33 -32.97
CA ARG A 413 -20.23 30.20 -33.76
C ARG A 413 -19.71 28.84 -33.38
N GLN A 414 -18.52 28.76 -32.76
CA GLN A 414 -17.88 27.53 -32.31
C GLN A 414 -17.63 27.52 -30.79
N PHE A 415 -18.28 28.40 -30.02
CA PHE A 415 -18.09 28.46 -28.57
C PHE A 415 -18.39 27.13 -27.89
N ARG A 416 -19.37 26.39 -28.37
CA ARG A 416 -19.73 25.07 -27.86
C ARG A 416 -18.51 24.09 -27.83
N GLU A 417 -17.59 24.27 -28.78
CA GLU A 417 -16.38 23.41 -28.86
C GLU A 417 -15.33 23.78 -27.80
N LEU A 418 -15.43 24.99 -27.22
CA LEU A 418 -14.57 25.43 -26.12
C LEU A 418 -15.11 24.98 -24.76
N LEU A 419 -16.39 24.73 -24.65
CA LEU A 419 -17.04 24.40 -23.38
C LEU A 419 -16.41 23.19 -22.67
N PRO A 420 -16.00 22.12 -23.36
CA PRO A 420 -15.22 21.03 -22.76
C PRO A 420 -13.89 21.47 -22.18
N VAL A 421 -13.20 22.45 -22.80
CA VAL A 421 -11.92 22.97 -22.31
C VAL A 421 -12.14 23.80 -21.05
N LEU A 422 -13.17 24.64 -21.03
CA LEU A 422 -13.55 25.42 -19.83
C LEU A 422 -13.95 24.49 -18.70
N TRP A 423 -14.73 23.45 -18.98
CA TRP A 423 -15.11 22.42 -18.01
C TRP A 423 -13.87 21.70 -17.41
N MET A 424 -12.89 21.32 -18.25
CA MET A 424 -11.63 20.76 -17.77
C MET A 424 -10.86 21.74 -16.88
N LYS A 425 -10.80 23.01 -17.26
CA LYS A 425 -10.16 24.08 -16.49
C LYS A 425 -10.88 24.30 -15.15
N GLY A 426 -12.22 24.20 -15.11
CA GLY A 426 -13.04 24.24 -13.90
C GLY A 426 -13.00 22.96 -13.07
N GLY A 427 -12.03 22.06 -13.34
CA GLY A 427 -11.80 20.87 -12.53
C GLY A 427 -12.55 19.62 -12.99
N ALA A 428 -13.21 19.64 -14.17
CA ALA A 428 -13.92 18.49 -14.75
C ALA A 428 -14.96 17.85 -13.81
N VAL A 429 -15.72 18.66 -13.10
CA VAL A 429 -16.74 18.20 -12.15
C VAL A 429 -18.02 17.81 -12.91
N GLY A 430 -18.63 16.69 -12.56
CA GLY A 430 -19.87 16.20 -13.16
C GLY A 430 -19.70 15.78 -14.64
N LYS A 431 -20.83 15.65 -15.33
CA LYS A 431 -20.85 15.38 -16.78
C LYS A 431 -20.40 16.61 -17.56
N CYS A 432 -19.58 16.44 -18.60
CA CYS A 432 -19.19 17.54 -19.47
C CYS A 432 -20.45 18.25 -20.04
N PRO A 433 -20.59 19.55 -19.84
CA PRO A 433 -21.73 20.32 -20.37
C PRO A 433 -21.68 20.36 -21.89
N ALA A 434 -22.84 20.40 -22.51
CA ALA A 434 -23.03 20.58 -23.95
C ALA A 434 -24.16 21.58 -24.20
N LEU A 435 -24.03 22.38 -25.24
CA LEU A 435 -25.11 23.25 -25.71
C LEU A 435 -25.99 22.46 -26.68
N GLU A 436 -27.28 22.46 -26.44
CA GLU A 436 -28.27 21.71 -27.25
C GLU A 436 -28.57 22.47 -28.57
N ASN A 437 -28.49 23.80 -28.56
CA ASN A 437 -28.76 24.66 -29.69
C ASN A 437 -27.48 25.31 -30.24
N ASP A 438 -27.50 25.72 -31.50
CA ASP A 438 -26.41 26.47 -32.14
C ASP A 438 -26.36 27.95 -31.69
N ASP A 439 -27.39 28.43 -31.00
CA ASP A 439 -27.43 29.79 -30.48
C ASP A 439 -26.53 29.94 -29.25
N LEU A 440 -25.70 30.95 -29.26
CA LEU A 440 -24.82 31.28 -28.15
C LEU A 440 -25.63 31.94 -27.02
N PRO A 441 -25.71 31.36 -25.84
CA PRO A 441 -26.39 32.00 -24.71
C PRO A 441 -25.58 33.18 -24.19
N ASN A 442 -26.25 34.15 -23.54
CA ASN A 442 -25.56 35.31 -22.96
C ASN A 442 -24.75 34.92 -21.71
N MET A 443 -25.17 33.87 -21.01
CA MET A 443 -24.52 33.32 -19.81
C MET A 443 -24.86 31.85 -19.64
N LEU A 444 -24.02 31.13 -18.85
CA LEU A 444 -24.23 29.74 -18.42
C LEU A 444 -24.03 29.66 -16.92
N ILE A 445 -25.01 29.16 -16.19
CA ILE A 445 -24.91 28.81 -14.77
C ILE A 445 -25.01 27.29 -14.70
N LEU A 446 -23.96 26.64 -14.26
CA LEU A 446 -23.78 25.20 -14.29
C LEU A 446 -23.43 24.65 -12.89
N PRO A 447 -24.40 24.60 -11.95
CA PRO A 447 -24.14 24.19 -10.55
C PRO A 447 -23.60 22.79 -10.44
N GLN A 448 -24.08 21.83 -11.26
CA GLN A 448 -23.60 20.44 -11.29
C GLN A 448 -22.13 20.33 -11.70
N ASN A 449 -21.63 21.31 -12.44
CA ASN A 449 -20.24 21.40 -12.87
C ASN A 449 -19.42 22.34 -11.98
N LYS A 450 -20.03 22.95 -10.98
CA LYS A 450 -19.45 23.98 -10.09
C LYS A 450 -18.80 25.12 -10.86
N MET A 451 -19.34 25.48 -12.02
CA MET A 451 -18.82 26.52 -12.89
C MET A 451 -19.91 27.42 -13.47
N ALA A 452 -19.55 28.66 -13.79
CA ALA A 452 -20.40 29.60 -14.50
C ALA A 452 -19.57 30.32 -15.57
N VAL A 453 -20.26 30.77 -16.65
CA VAL A 453 -19.64 31.51 -17.75
C VAL A 453 -20.53 32.69 -18.10
N LEU A 454 -20.00 33.91 -18.00
CA LEU A 454 -20.60 35.12 -18.58
C LEU A 454 -20.03 35.30 -19.98
N ILE A 455 -20.89 35.20 -21.00
CA ILE A 455 -20.49 35.24 -22.41
C ILE A 455 -20.65 36.63 -22.98
N ASP A 456 -21.71 37.34 -22.57
CA ASP A 456 -21.90 38.73 -22.92
C ASP A 456 -21.94 39.61 -21.65
N GLU A 457 -20.97 40.51 -21.54
CA GLU A 457 -20.80 41.39 -20.37
C GLU A 457 -21.97 42.32 -20.11
N ILE A 458 -22.83 42.58 -21.10
CA ILE A 458 -24.04 43.38 -20.95
C ILE A 458 -25.00 42.75 -19.92
N TYR A 459 -24.99 41.43 -19.82
CA TYR A 459 -25.87 40.68 -18.92
C TYR A 459 -25.23 40.41 -17.53
N TYR A 460 -24.21 41.20 -17.17
CA TYR A 460 -23.52 41.00 -15.90
C TYR A 460 -24.45 41.06 -14.68
N SER A 461 -25.40 41.98 -14.67
CA SER A 461 -26.32 42.16 -13.52
C SER A 461 -27.19 40.92 -13.29
N GLU A 462 -27.74 40.35 -14.36
CA GLU A 462 -28.53 39.11 -14.29
C GLU A 462 -27.65 37.93 -13.91
N PHE A 463 -26.42 37.85 -14.47
CA PHE A 463 -25.46 36.82 -14.15
C PHE A 463 -25.08 36.86 -12.66
N ASP A 464 -24.79 38.02 -12.10
CA ASP A 464 -24.40 38.17 -10.69
C ASP A 464 -25.57 37.80 -9.75
N ALA A 465 -26.79 38.21 -10.09
CA ALA A 465 -27.99 37.86 -9.33
C ALA A 465 -28.21 36.33 -9.30
N GLU A 466 -28.06 35.66 -10.43
CA GLU A 466 -28.26 34.23 -10.53
C GLU A 466 -27.10 33.45 -9.90
N LEU A 467 -25.85 33.87 -10.12
CA LEU A 467 -24.66 33.26 -9.51
C LEU A 467 -24.71 33.31 -7.98
N SER A 468 -25.28 34.36 -7.41
CA SER A 468 -25.44 34.52 -5.95
C SER A 468 -26.37 33.47 -5.33
N GLN A 469 -27.25 32.84 -6.10
CA GLN A 469 -28.13 31.77 -5.66
C GLN A 469 -27.41 30.39 -5.65
N HIS A 470 -26.21 30.34 -6.22
CA HIS A 470 -25.44 29.12 -6.41
C HIS A 470 -24.06 29.16 -5.71
N PRO A 471 -24.02 29.09 -4.36
CA PRO A 471 -22.77 29.15 -3.59
C PRO A 471 -21.82 27.99 -3.88
N GLU A 472 -22.32 26.86 -4.40
CA GLU A 472 -21.55 25.68 -4.80
C GLU A 472 -20.64 25.92 -6.02
N ILE A 473 -20.89 26.99 -6.81
CA ILE A 473 -20.06 27.35 -7.96
C ILE A 473 -18.71 27.87 -7.47
N GLN A 474 -17.65 27.23 -7.94
CA GLN A 474 -16.26 27.50 -7.55
C GLN A 474 -15.47 28.23 -8.64
N THR A 475 -15.80 28.01 -9.91
CA THR A 475 -15.08 28.58 -11.06
C THR A 475 -15.99 29.47 -11.90
N VAL A 476 -15.50 30.66 -12.21
CA VAL A 476 -16.23 31.66 -13.00
C VAL A 476 -15.38 32.13 -14.18
N PHE A 477 -15.94 32.05 -15.38
CA PHE A 477 -15.34 32.56 -16.60
C PHE A 477 -16.11 33.80 -17.07
N ILE A 478 -15.40 34.86 -17.40
CA ILE A 478 -16.01 36.12 -17.87
C ILE A 478 -15.38 36.51 -19.21
N VAL A 479 -16.19 36.58 -20.25
CA VAL A 479 -15.76 37.02 -21.59
C VAL A 479 -15.86 38.57 -21.66
N THR A 480 -14.74 39.22 -21.60
CA THR A 480 -14.60 40.68 -21.76
C THR A 480 -13.16 41.02 -22.20
N ASP A 481 -13.06 42.03 -23.08
CA ASP A 481 -11.75 42.55 -23.52
C ASP A 481 -11.22 43.66 -22.59
N SER A 482 -12.03 44.10 -21.63
CA SER A 482 -11.68 45.12 -20.64
C SER A 482 -11.20 44.50 -19.34
N GLU A 483 -9.90 44.61 -19.06
CA GLU A 483 -9.33 44.17 -17.77
C GLU A 483 -9.96 44.97 -16.60
N THR A 484 -10.28 46.25 -16.82
CA THR A 484 -10.89 47.09 -15.79
C THR A 484 -12.31 46.60 -15.46
N ALA A 485 -13.10 46.26 -16.48
CA ALA A 485 -14.44 45.69 -16.33
C ALA A 485 -14.36 44.34 -15.60
N TYR A 486 -13.46 43.46 -16.04
CA TYR A 486 -13.21 42.18 -15.38
C TYR A 486 -12.90 42.33 -13.90
N ARG A 487 -11.93 43.19 -13.56
CA ARG A 487 -11.57 43.45 -12.15
C ARG A 487 -12.70 44.03 -11.32
N ALA A 488 -13.58 44.82 -11.94
CA ALA A 488 -14.76 45.34 -11.24
C ALA A 488 -15.77 44.23 -10.98
N MET A 489 -16.05 43.36 -11.96
CA MET A 489 -17.02 42.27 -11.88
C MET A 489 -16.64 41.23 -10.83
N ILE A 490 -15.35 40.84 -10.73
CA ILE A 490 -14.93 39.78 -9.83
C ILE A 490 -14.76 40.19 -8.36
N ARG A 491 -14.91 41.49 -8.02
CA ARG A 491 -14.71 41.99 -6.66
C ARG A 491 -15.60 41.33 -5.60
N THR A 492 -16.78 40.87 -6.00
CA THR A 492 -17.75 40.22 -5.12
C THR A 492 -17.63 38.71 -5.06
N TYR A 493 -16.70 38.12 -5.84
CA TYR A 493 -16.54 36.65 -5.98
C TYR A 493 -15.41 36.10 -5.11
N ASP A 494 -15.34 36.55 -3.85
CA ASP A 494 -14.33 36.08 -2.89
C ASP A 494 -14.41 34.56 -2.74
N GLY A 495 -13.21 33.91 -2.85
CA GLY A 495 -13.09 32.44 -2.73
C GLY A 495 -13.46 31.66 -3.98
N LYS A 496 -13.81 32.31 -5.09
CA LYS A 496 -14.03 31.67 -6.39
C LYS A 496 -12.82 31.85 -7.31
N ASP A 497 -12.52 30.83 -8.11
CA ASP A 497 -11.50 30.89 -9.15
C ASP A 497 -12.06 31.61 -10.36
N CYS A 498 -11.66 32.88 -10.60
CA CYS A 498 -12.15 33.70 -11.70
C CYS A 498 -11.14 33.79 -12.84
N TYR A 499 -11.61 33.61 -14.05
CA TYR A 499 -10.80 33.67 -15.28
C TYR A 499 -11.42 34.64 -16.30
N GLN A 500 -10.58 35.57 -16.78
CA GLN A 500 -10.95 36.42 -17.91
C GLN A 500 -10.76 35.66 -19.22
N LEU A 501 -11.76 35.71 -20.07
CA LEU A 501 -11.68 35.25 -21.46
C LEU A 501 -11.82 36.47 -22.35
N TYR A 502 -10.77 36.82 -23.06
CA TYR A 502 -10.81 37.88 -24.07
C TYR A 502 -11.56 37.36 -25.30
N ARG A 503 -12.35 38.16 -25.98
CA ARG A 503 -12.90 37.82 -27.30
C ARG A 503 -11.73 37.52 -28.26
N ASP A 504 -10.66 38.34 -28.19
CA ASP A 504 -9.38 38.07 -28.85
C ASP A 504 -8.55 36.98 -28.24
N TYR A 505 -8.80 36.54 -26.99
CA TYR A 505 -8.10 35.46 -26.33
C TYR A 505 -8.45 34.09 -26.91
N LEU A 506 -9.65 34.00 -27.46
CA LEU A 506 -10.02 32.88 -28.33
C LEU A 506 -9.13 32.86 -29.58
N ASP A 507 -8.47 33.98 -29.90
CA ASP A 507 -7.43 34.12 -30.90
C ASP A 507 -6.05 33.67 -30.40
N ASN A 508 -5.78 33.73 -29.14
CA ASN A 508 -4.47 33.47 -28.53
C ASN A 508 -4.34 32.09 -27.86
N PHE A 509 -5.24 31.14 -28.09
CA PHE A 509 -4.92 29.72 -27.98
C PHE A 509 -3.88 29.31 -29.06
N ARG A 510 -2.91 30.15 -29.29
CA ARG A 510 -1.62 29.73 -29.82
C ARG A 510 -0.99 28.89 -28.69
N ILE A 511 -1.03 27.59 -28.84
CA ILE A 511 0.08 26.77 -28.41
C ILE A 511 1.31 27.54 -28.89
N ASN A 512 2.11 28.05 -27.98
CA ASN A 512 3.43 28.54 -28.29
C ASN A 512 4.17 27.40 -28.97
N THR A 513 3.97 27.23 -30.27
CA THR A 513 4.90 26.54 -31.11
C THR A 513 6.10 27.44 -31.10
N GLY A 514 7.06 27.09 -30.25
CA GLY A 514 8.26 27.85 -30.07
C GLY A 514 8.91 28.14 -31.41
N ARG A 515 9.16 29.34 -31.60
CA ARG A 515 10.41 29.85 -32.10
C ARG A 515 11.02 30.62 -30.97
#